data_0a106b81de68e705712dec45fcf69ef1
#
_entry.id   0a106b81de68e705712dec45fcf69ef1
#
_cell.length_a   1.000
_cell.length_b   1.000
_cell.length_c   1.000
_cell.angle_alpha   90.00
_cell.angle_beta   90.00
_cell.angle_gamma   90.00
#
_symmetry.space_group_name_H-M   'P 1'
#
loop_
_entity.id
_entity.type
_entity.pdbx_description
1 polymer ?
#
loop_
_entity_poly.entity_id
_entity_poly.type
_entity_poly.pdbx_seq_one_letter_code
_entity_poly.pdbx_strand_id
1 'polypeptide(L)'
;MHAYPAQLADFVLDHWPAAISLSLDRRALTELLSTCFQASLAHEEGRNVRFRLVSASPQELSLAAAASDFLRLEFAEAQLFTPDAARRLSPAVPFHSSLIGVSLRGDQWRMWGIVHTGANWLAPTWGGRKHEESLALPAVHVLGAGRIGVYAGANLVASLEHGMIETTTTDVFSSRWIGKLFRGSFSRAAGLDDAARPQANLVRVISQHMVRRFIFLIRQAGHGGLILFADMELLEACAGTVSGPLKFKYEFREQDARGRYRTLLQRLFDALAKSGHGAVDLTRFLESETPDVAGVEHSIFELSRLVSGLAAVDGAVVLNKRFELIGFGAEVSGELPCPDFVQQALDVEAERRFEQPANSVGTRHRAAYRFVTAHPQGLAIVISIDGIVRFVANIEGKVVYWDQFLNW
;
A
#
# COMPACT_ATOMS: atom_id res chain seq x y z
N MET A 1 19.19 11.99 18.10
CA MET A 1 18.18 12.65 18.97
C MET A 1 16.84 12.23 18.42
N HIS A 2 15.91 11.75 19.27
CA HIS A 2 14.58 11.33 18.81
C HIS A 2 13.71 12.56 18.59
N ALA A 3 12.92 12.52 17.51
CA ALA A 3 11.92 13.54 17.22
C ALA A 3 10.59 13.23 17.96
N TYR A 4 9.86 14.28 18.27
CA TYR A 4 8.55 14.26 18.93
C TYR A 4 7.56 15.14 18.15
N PRO A 5 6.26 15.15 18.50
CA PRO A 5 5.24 15.94 17.79
C PRO A 5 5.59 17.43 17.56
N ALA A 6 6.33 18.06 18.48
CA ALA A 6 6.73 19.45 18.30
C ALA A 6 7.70 19.65 17.13
N GLN A 7 8.70 18.75 16.99
CA GLN A 7 9.63 18.78 15.86
C GLN A 7 8.92 18.43 14.54
N LEU A 8 7.93 17.51 14.58
CA LEU A 8 7.10 17.23 13.42
C LEU A 8 6.28 18.48 13.03
N ALA A 9 5.72 19.21 13.99
CA ALA A 9 4.98 20.44 13.71
C ALA A 9 5.87 21.50 13.06
N ASP A 10 7.09 21.72 13.58
CA ASP A 10 8.06 22.63 13.00
C ASP A 10 8.38 22.25 11.55
N PHE A 11 8.69 20.96 11.33
CA PHE A 11 9.00 20.46 10.00
C PHE A 11 7.83 20.62 9.02
N VAL A 12 6.61 20.32 9.44
CA VAL A 12 5.38 20.47 8.62
C VAL A 12 5.16 21.92 8.23
N LEU A 13 5.32 22.88 9.14
CA LEU A 13 5.15 24.32 8.86
C LEU A 13 6.17 24.81 7.82
N ASP A 14 7.42 24.34 7.93
CA ASP A 14 8.49 24.73 7.01
C ASP A 14 8.33 24.12 5.59
N HIS A 15 7.60 22.99 5.47
CA HIS A 15 7.48 22.23 4.22
C HIS A 15 6.04 22.12 3.71
N TRP A 16 5.11 22.89 4.26
CA TRP A 16 3.70 22.84 3.85
C TRP A 16 3.54 23.32 2.41
N PRO A 17 2.80 22.59 1.56
CA PRO A 17 2.57 23.01 0.17
C PRO A 17 1.78 24.34 0.10
N ALA A 18 2.33 25.33 -0.58
CA ALA A 18 1.71 26.67 -0.71
C ALA A 18 0.33 26.66 -1.39
N ALA A 19 0.03 25.60 -2.16
CA ALA A 19 -1.25 25.46 -2.86
C ALA A 19 -2.42 25.08 -1.93
N ILE A 20 -2.16 24.64 -0.69
CA ILE A 20 -3.16 24.20 0.27
C ILE A 20 -3.07 25.08 1.51
N SER A 21 -4.20 25.69 1.89
CA SER A 21 -4.24 26.54 3.07
C SER A 21 -4.02 25.74 4.35
N LEU A 22 -3.10 26.23 5.20
CA LEU A 22 -2.91 25.74 6.57
C LEU A 22 -3.11 26.92 7.51
N SER A 23 -4.28 27.00 8.13
CA SER A 23 -4.64 28.09 9.05
C SER A 23 -4.22 27.83 10.50
N LEU A 24 -3.29 26.90 10.73
CA LEU A 24 -2.82 26.50 12.06
C LEU A 24 -1.48 27.16 12.36
N ASP A 25 -1.38 27.76 13.55
CA ASP A 25 -0.09 28.16 14.09
C ASP A 25 0.69 26.97 14.69
N ARG A 26 1.93 27.22 15.06
CA ARG A 26 2.83 26.21 15.66
C ARG A 26 2.24 25.56 16.91
N ARG A 27 1.59 26.34 17.78
CA ARG A 27 1.02 25.85 19.04
C ARG A 27 -0.15 24.91 18.77
N ALA A 28 -1.10 25.35 17.96
CA ALA A 28 -2.28 24.56 17.61
C ALA A 28 -1.91 23.25 16.91
N LEU A 29 -0.98 23.30 15.95
CA LEU A 29 -0.49 22.10 15.26
C LEU A 29 0.23 21.15 16.23
N THR A 30 1.10 21.66 17.12
CA THR A 30 1.79 20.83 18.11
C THR A 30 0.80 20.14 19.06
N GLU A 31 -0.23 20.85 19.53
CA GLU A 31 -1.26 20.27 20.40
C GLU A 31 -2.07 19.17 19.70
N LEU A 32 -2.46 19.40 18.45
CA LEU A 32 -3.16 18.40 17.62
C LEU A 32 -2.30 17.14 17.44
N LEU A 33 -1.05 17.30 17.02
CA LEU A 33 -0.14 16.18 16.78
C LEU A 33 0.23 15.45 18.08
N SER A 34 0.36 16.18 19.21
CA SER A 34 0.63 15.56 20.52
C SER A 34 -0.56 14.71 20.97
N THR A 35 -1.80 15.19 20.78
CA THR A 35 -3.00 14.42 21.08
C THR A 35 -3.10 13.17 20.22
N CYS A 36 -2.82 13.25 18.92
CA CYS A 36 -2.77 12.11 18.01
C CYS A 36 -1.68 11.11 18.42
N PHE A 37 -0.49 11.59 18.75
CA PHE A 37 0.61 10.75 19.17
C PHE A 37 0.30 10.00 20.47
N GLN A 38 -0.25 10.67 21.47
CA GLN A 38 -0.66 10.02 22.73
C GLN A 38 -1.78 9.00 22.49
N ALA A 39 -2.78 9.32 21.68
CA ALA A 39 -3.82 8.37 21.30
C ALA A 39 -3.25 7.13 20.61
N SER A 40 -2.20 7.27 19.78
CA SER A 40 -1.57 6.18 19.06
C SER A 40 -0.91 5.14 19.97
N LEU A 41 -0.49 5.53 21.17
CA LEU A 41 0.14 4.67 22.15
C LEU A 41 -0.87 3.81 22.94
N ALA A 42 -2.15 4.12 22.82
CA ALA A 42 -3.21 3.42 23.51
C ALA A 42 -3.70 2.19 22.72
N HIS A 43 -4.44 1.33 23.42
CA HIS A 43 -5.16 0.20 22.83
C HIS A 43 -6.65 0.36 23.09
N GLU A 44 -7.46 -0.08 22.15
CA GLU A 44 -8.90 -0.22 22.28
C GLU A 44 -9.28 -1.65 21.98
N GLU A 45 -9.91 -2.32 22.94
CA GLU A 45 -10.26 -3.75 22.85
C GLU A 45 -9.13 -4.66 22.35
N GLY A 46 -7.91 -4.43 22.84
CA GLY A 46 -6.71 -5.21 22.47
C GLY A 46 -6.10 -4.87 21.10
N ARG A 47 -6.63 -3.85 20.40
CA ARG A 47 -6.11 -3.40 19.10
C ARG A 47 -5.40 -2.07 19.24
N ASN A 48 -4.35 -1.87 18.45
CA ASN A 48 -3.70 -0.57 18.34
C ASN A 48 -4.69 0.49 17.84
N VAL A 49 -4.72 1.64 18.47
CA VAL A 49 -5.54 2.78 18.03
C VAL A 49 -5.05 3.27 16.68
N ARG A 50 -5.95 3.27 15.71
CA ARG A 50 -5.72 3.78 14.35
C ARG A 50 -6.94 4.57 13.91
N PHE A 51 -6.72 5.76 13.41
CA PHE A 51 -7.76 6.59 12.81
C PHE A 51 -7.13 7.66 11.92
N ARG A 52 -7.98 8.30 11.14
CA ARG A 52 -7.62 9.51 10.39
C ARG A 52 -8.48 10.65 10.90
N LEU A 53 -7.94 11.85 10.82
CA LEU A 53 -8.71 13.06 11.05
C LEU A 53 -8.47 14.08 9.94
N VAL A 54 -9.44 14.97 9.75
CA VAL A 54 -9.33 16.17 8.93
C VAL A 54 -9.44 17.39 9.83
N SER A 55 -8.48 18.31 9.69
CA SER A 55 -8.44 19.57 10.42
C SER A 55 -9.15 20.65 9.60
N ALA A 56 -10.47 20.72 9.74
CA ALA A 56 -11.33 21.68 9.08
C ALA A 56 -12.65 21.82 9.85
N SER A 57 -13.26 22.99 9.79
CA SER A 57 -14.64 23.18 10.24
C SER A 57 -15.63 22.49 9.28
N PRO A 58 -16.88 22.22 9.71
CA PRO A 58 -17.91 21.71 8.81
C PRO A 58 -18.14 22.58 7.57
N GLN A 59 -17.98 23.90 7.70
CA GLN A 59 -18.13 24.86 6.60
C GLN A 59 -16.97 24.75 5.60
N GLU A 60 -15.73 24.74 6.08
CA GLU A 60 -14.54 24.57 5.23
C GLU A 60 -14.59 23.24 4.48
N LEU A 61 -15.02 22.17 5.16
CA LEU A 61 -15.22 20.87 4.52
C LEU A 61 -16.27 20.96 3.40
N SER A 62 -17.39 21.62 3.62
CA SER A 62 -18.46 21.78 2.62
C SER A 62 -17.97 22.52 1.38
N LEU A 63 -17.14 23.54 1.55
CA LEU A 63 -16.55 24.30 0.43
C LEU A 63 -15.55 23.47 -0.36
N ALA A 64 -14.70 22.71 0.34
CA ALA A 64 -13.70 21.85 -0.29
C ALA A 64 -14.30 20.58 -0.94
N ALA A 65 -15.48 20.15 -0.47
CA ALA A 65 -16.15 18.92 -0.91
C ALA A 65 -17.33 19.19 -1.86
N ALA A 66 -17.47 20.41 -2.39
CA ALA A 66 -18.65 20.80 -3.18
C ALA A 66 -18.93 19.94 -4.42
N ALA A 67 -17.95 19.19 -4.90
CA ALA A 67 -18.05 18.28 -6.03
C ALA A 67 -17.98 16.79 -5.64
N SER A 68 -17.92 16.44 -4.34
CA SER A 68 -17.68 15.06 -3.89
C SER A 68 -18.82 14.50 -3.05
N ASP A 69 -19.09 13.18 -3.22
CA ASP A 69 -20.12 12.41 -2.47
C ASP A 69 -19.71 12.10 -1.02
N PHE A 70 -19.08 13.04 -0.30
CA PHE A 70 -18.72 12.82 1.09
C PHE A 70 -19.92 12.95 2.02
N LEU A 71 -20.14 11.92 2.84
CA LEU A 71 -21.15 11.98 3.88
C LEU A 71 -20.56 12.63 5.14
N ARG A 72 -21.13 13.74 5.55
CA ARG A 72 -20.78 14.45 6.78
C ARG A 72 -21.81 14.13 7.86
N LEU A 73 -21.34 13.55 8.95
CA LEU A 73 -22.15 13.20 10.13
C LEU A 73 -21.71 14.11 11.29
N GLU A 74 -22.48 15.15 11.58
CA GLU A 74 -22.18 16.06 12.68
C GLU A 74 -22.75 15.54 14.00
N PHE A 75 -21.97 15.64 15.07
CA PHE A 75 -22.47 15.37 16.41
C PHE A 75 -23.42 16.49 16.86
N ALA A 76 -24.42 16.15 17.64
CA ALA A 76 -25.33 17.15 18.22
C ALA A 76 -24.56 18.20 19.02
N GLU A 77 -23.48 17.78 19.72
CA GLU A 77 -22.57 18.66 20.45
C GLU A 77 -21.12 18.26 20.14
N ALA A 78 -20.31 19.23 19.76
CA ALA A 78 -18.88 19.02 19.52
C ALA A 78 -18.16 18.69 20.84
N GLN A 79 -17.43 17.58 20.85
CA GLN A 79 -16.70 17.07 22.01
C GLN A 79 -15.25 17.54 22.03
N LEU A 80 -14.62 17.61 23.20
CA LEU A 80 -13.18 17.88 23.29
C LEU A 80 -12.38 16.77 22.61
N PHE A 81 -11.41 17.17 21.79
CA PHE A 81 -10.48 16.25 21.18
C PHE A 81 -9.36 15.93 22.17
N THR A 82 -9.47 14.80 22.84
CA THR A 82 -8.48 14.28 23.79
C THR A 82 -7.99 12.90 23.34
N PRO A 83 -6.83 12.42 23.82
CA PRO A 83 -6.35 11.08 23.48
C PRO A 83 -7.36 9.98 23.80
N ASP A 84 -8.05 10.08 24.94
CA ASP A 84 -9.06 9.10 25.35
C ASP A 84 -10.33 9.16 24.50
N ALA A 85 -10.78 10.36 24.15
CA ALA A 85 -11.95 10.52 23.27
C ALA A 85 -11.66 10.00 21.85
N ALA A 86 -10.47 10.27 21.30
CA ALA A 86 -10.02 9.76 20.01
C ALA A 86 -9.91 8.22 20.03
N ARG A 87 -9.35 7.64 21.11
CA ARG A 87 -9.26 6.20 21.30
C ARG A 87 -10.63 5.54 21.25
N ARG A 88 -11.60 6.02 22.05
CA ARG A 88 -12.97 5.47 22.11
C ARG A 88 -13.73 5.62 20.80
N LEU A 89 -13.49 6.68 20.04
CA LEU A 89 -14.17 6.90 18.76
C LEU A 89 -13.54 6.10 17.61
N SER A 90 -12.25 5.72 17.72
CA SER A 90 -11.49 5.09 16.64
C SER A 90 -12.15 3.83 16.04
N PRO A 91 -12.84 2.94 16.79
CA PRO A 91 -13.51 1.77 16.21
C PRO A 91 -14.69 2.14 15.30
N ALA A 92 -15.35 3.29 15.56
CA ALA A 92 -16.47 3.77 14.76
C ALA A 92 -16.06 4.53 13.51
N VAL A 93 -14.75 4.76 13.31
CA VAL A 93 -14.19 5.50 12.17
C VAL A 93 -13.26 4.60 11.37
N PRO A 94 -13.79 3.75 10.47
CA PRO A 94 -12.97 2.84 9.67
C PRO A 94 -11.87 3.58 8.93
N PHE A 95 -10.61 3.18 9.16
CA PHE A 95 -9.42 3.88 8.70
C PHE A 95 -9.41 4.17 7.19
N HIS A 96 -9.98 3.26 6.38
CA HIS A 96 -9.92 3.36 4.93
C HIS A 96 -11.00 4.23 4.30
N SER A 97 -12.08 4.50 5.01
CA SER A 97 -13.25 5.17 4.46
C SER A 97 -13.76 6.35 5.25
N SER A 98 -13.20 6.62 6.43
CA SER A 98 -13.72 7.67 7.30
C SER A 98 -12.61 8.45 8.00
N LEU A 99 -12.95 9.68 8.40
CA LEU A 99 -12.08 10.57 9.19
C LEU A 99 -12.88 11.18 10.33
N ILE A 100 -12.20 11.50 11.42
CA ILE A 100 -12.73 12.36 12.48
C ILE A 100 -12.64 13.81 12.02
N GLY A 101 -13.72 14.53 12.00
CA GLY A 101 -13.73 15.97 11.76
C GLY A 101 -13.33 16.73 13.04
N VAL A 102 -12.24 17.47 13.01
CA VAL A 102 -11.77 18.30 14.12
C VAL A 102 -11.63 19.76 13.71
N SER A 103 -11.90 20.67 14.62
CA SER A 103 -11.67 22.09 14.42
C SER A 103 -11.22 22.75 15.71
N LEU A 104 -10.41 23.80 15.57
CA LEU A 104 -9.98 24.63 16.69
C LEU A 104 -11.12 25.64 17.00
N ARG A 105 -11.58 25.66 18.25
CA ARG A 105 -12.57 26.65 18.74
C ARG A 105 -11.99 27.38 19.96
N GLY A 106 -11.64 28.64 19.76
CA GLY A 106 -10.78 29.33 20.71
C GLY A 106 -9.42 28.61 20.81
N ASP A 107 -9.04 28.23 22.02
CA ASP A 107 -7.79 27.51 22.29
C ASP A 107 -8.00 25.98 22.45
N GLN A 108 -9.12 25.41 22.02
CA GLN A 108 -9.45 24.01 22.25
C GLN A 108 -9.77 23.28 20.95
N TRP A 109 -9.12 22.15 20.73
CA TRP A 109 -9.48 21.22 19.69
C TRP A 109 -10.77 20.48 20.02
N ARG A 110 -11.72 20.46 19.10
CA ARG A 110 -13.00 19.77 19.24
C ARG A 110 -13.29 18.87 18.07
N MET A 111 -13.79 17.68 18.39
CA MET A 111 -14.36 16.76 17.41
C MET A 111 -15.80 17.19 17.14
N TRP A 112 -16.10 17.53 15.89
CA TRP A 112 -17.44 17.97 15.51
C TRP A 112 -18.24 16.86 14.83
N GLY A 113 -17.59 15.76 14.35
CA GLY A 113 -18.30 14.71 13.66
C GLY A 113 -17.40 13.69 12.99
N ILE A 114 -18.00 12.93 12.06
CA ILE A 114 -17.34 11.94 11.21
C ILE A 114 -17.54 12.33 9.75
N VAL A 115 -16.49 12.25 8.97
CA VAL A 115 -16.49 12.42 7.51
C VAL A 115 -16.31 11.06 6.88
N HIS A 116 -17.32 10.55 6.20
CA HIS A 116 -17.22 9.33 5.44
C HIS A 116 -16.91 9.67 3.98
N THR A 117 -15.72 9.30 3.54
CA THR A 117 -15.21 9.59 2.19
C THR A 117 -15.39 8.41 1.24
N GLY A 118 -15.93 7.31 1.72
CA GLY A 118 -15.87 6.06 1.01
C GLY A 118 -14.43 5.59 0.80
N ALA A 119 -14.23 4.63 -0.10
CA ALA A 119 -12.92 4.10 -0.42
C ALA A 119 -12.08 5.03 -1.33
N ASN A 120 -12.70 6.05 -1.94
CA ASN A 120 -12.11 6.81 -3.06
C ASN A 120 -10.91 7.67 -2.66
N TRP A 121 -10.92 8.28 -1.48
CA TRP A 121 -9.80 9.13 -1.03
C TRP A 121 -8.45 8.40 -1.01
N LEU A 122 -8.42 7.18 -0.46
CA LEU A 122 -7.19 6.38 -0.40
C LEU A 122 -7.06 5.39 -1.56
N ALA A 123 -7.97 5.44 -2.55
CA ALA A 123 -7.95 4.50 -3.67
C ALA A 123 -6.56 4.36 -4.33
N PRO A 124 -5.80 5.43 -4.61
CA PRO A 124 -4.47 5.30 -5.18
C PRO A 124 -3.49 4.52 -4.31
N THR A 125 -3.63 4.59 -2.98
CA THR A 125 -2.70 3.92 -2.06
C THR A 125 -2.89 2.41 -2.06
N TRP A 126 -4.14 1.92 -2.20
CA TRP A 126 -4.46 0.49 -2.26
C TRP A 126 -4.77 -0.03 -3.69
N GLY A 127 -4.35 0.73 -4.72
CA GLY A 127 -4.41 0.28 -6.12
C GLY A 127 -5.72 0.57 -6.84
N GLY A 128 -6.45 1.60 -6.43
CA GLY A 128 -7.54 2.20 -7.20
C GLY A 128 -7.08 3.37 -8.06
N ARG A 129 -7.95 3.83 -8.96
CA ARG A 129 -7.71 5.05 -9.73
C ARG A 129 -7.75 6.28 -8.82
N LYS A 130 -6.94 7.28 -9.16
CA LYS A 130 -7.03 8.59 -8.52
C LYS A 130 -8.27 9.29 -9.07
N HIS A 131 -9.23 9.58 -8.22
CA HIS A 131 -10.29 10.53 -8.56
C HIS A 131 -9.76 11.94 -8.30
N GLU A 132 -10.10 12.92 -9.16
CA GLU A 132 -9.61 14.30 -9.07
C GLU A 132 -10.02 15.03 -7.77
N GLU A 133 -10.95 14.49 -7.04
CA GLU A 133 -11.61 15.09 -5.88
C GLU A 133 -10.95 14.72 -4.54
N SER A 134 -9.63 14.73 -4.44
CA SER A 134 -9.01 14.66 -3.09
C SER A 134 -9.22 15.99 -2.40
N LEU A 135 -9.85 15.98 -1.21
CA LEU A 135 -9.97 17.18 -0.37
C LEU A 135 -8.58 17.81 -0.15
N ALA A 136 -8.41 19.04 -0.61
CA ALA A 136 -7.20 19.82 -0.40
C ALA A 136 -7.19 20.41 1.02
N LEU A 137 -7.31 19.57 2.05
CA LEU A 137 -7.39 19.95 3.46
C LEU A 137 -6.28 19.25 4.28
N PRO A 138 -5.85 19.88 5.39
CA PRO A 138 -4.91 19.26 6.31
C PRO A 138 -5.53 18.01 6.96
N ALA A 139 -4.81 16.91 6.92
CA ALA A 139 -5.23 15.66 7.55
C ALA A 139 -4.09 15.05 8.39
N VAL A 140 -4.43 14.34 9.45
CA VAL A 140 -3.48 13.55 10.25
C VAL A 140 -3.93 12.10 10.27
N HIS A 141 -3.01 11.20 9.98
CA HIS A 141 -3.22 9.77 10.07
C HIS A 141 -2.48 9.21 11.28
N VAL A 142 -3.20 8.56 12.17
CA VAL A 142 -2.67 7.77 13.28
C VAL A 142 -2.56 6.33 12.79
N LEU A 143 -1.33 5.88 12.55
CA LEU A 143 -1.03 4.64 11.83
C LEU A 143 -0.78 3.45 12.76
N GLY A 144 -0.59 3.70 14.04
CA GLY A 144 -0.28 2.72 15.09
C GLY A 144 0.59 3.33 16.17
N ALA A 145 1.07 2.54 17.11
CA ALA A 145 1.81 3.01 18.28
C ALA A 145 3.04 3.86 17.90
N GLY A 146 3.02 5.14 18.30
CA GLY A 146 4.09 6.09 18.03
C GLY A 146 4.25 6.51 16.57
N ARG A 147 3.25 6.22 15.71
CA ARG A 147 3.31 6.47 14.26
C ARG A 147 2.17 7.40 13.83
N ILE A 148 2.54 8.60 13.42
CA ILE A 148 1.59 9.60 12.91
C ILE A 148 2.12 10.23 11.63
N GLY A 149 1.24 10.50 10.66
CA GLY A 149 1.58 11.19 9.41
C GLY A 149 0.70 12.42 9.20
N VAL A 150 1.27 13.49 8.65
CA VAL A 150 0.58 14.74 8.30
C VAL A 150 0.49 14.84 6.79
N TYR A 151 -0.71 15.13 6.31
CA TYR A 151 -1.04 15.12 4.90
C TYR A 151 -1.64 16.46 4.46
N ALA A 152 -1.26 16.88 3.27
CA ALA A 152 -1.93 17.94 2.53
C ALA A 152 -2.83 17.29 1.47
N GLY A 153 -4.10 17.16 1.78
CA GLY A 153 -5.00 16.30 1.01
C GLY A 153 -4.59 14.83 1.07
N ALA A 154 -4.31 14.23 -0.08
CA ALA A 154 -3.82 12.84 -0.17
C ALA A 154 -2.28 12.73 -0.12
N ASN A 155 -1.54 13.85 -0.14
CA ASN A 155 -0.09 13.84 -0.22
C ASN A 155 0.54 13.91 1.18
N LEU A 156 1.43 12.99 1.49
CA LEU A 156 2.22 13.03 2.73
C LEU A 156 3.14 14.25 2.71
N VAL A 157 3.09 15.05 3.76
CA VAL A 157 4.06 16.14 4.01
C VAL A 157 5.22 15.60 4.85
N ALA A 158 4.90 14.97 5.98
CA ALA A 158 5.88 14.30 6.83
C ALA A 158 5.18 13.29 7.76
N SER A 159 5.92 12.28 8.20
CA SER A 159 5.48 11.37 9.26
C SER A 159 6.50 11.33 10.40
N LEU A 160 6.02 11.02 11.59
CA LEU A 160 6.83 10.67 12.75
C LEU A 160 6.70 9.16 12.97
N GLU A 161 7.80 8.44 12.81
CA GLU A 161 7.86 7.00 12.97
C GLU A 161 9.12 6.61 13.75
N HIS A 162 8.97 5.82 14.82
CA HIS A 162 10.09 5.38 15.65
C HIS A 162 11.04 6.50 16.12
N GLY A 163 10.50 7.70 16.34
CA GLY A 163 11.28 8.88 16.76
C GLY A 163 12.09 9.52 15.63
N MET A 164 11.77 9.24 14.37
CA MET A 164 12.35 9.91 13.20
C MET A 164 11.27 10.60 12.37
N ILE A 165 11.64 11.72 11.74
CA ILE A 165 10.76 12.40 10.79
C ILE A 165 11.12 11.90 9.39
N GLU A 166 10.12 11.34 8.72
CA GLU A 166 10.22 10.83 7.36
C GLU A 166 9.37 11.71 6.43
N THR A 167 9.94 12.09 5.28
CA THR A 167 9.27 13.00 4.33
C THR A 167 8.80 12.30 3.06
N THR A 168 9.30 11.08 2.85
CA THR A 168 8.98 10.31 1.66
C THR A 168 8.42 8.96 2.05
N THR A 169 7.27 8.63 1.47
CA THR A 169 6.89 7.23 1.39
C THR A 169 7.86 6.58 0.39
N THR A 170 8.67 5.65 0.86
CA THR A 170 9.47 4.81 -0.04
C THR A 170 8.52 3.99 -0.88
N ASP A 171 8.13 4.50 -2.05
CA ASP A 171 7.28 3.75 -2.97
C ASP A 171 8.15 2.86 -3.85
N VAL A 172 8.30 1.61 -3.44
CA VAL A 172 9.07 0.59 -4.17
C VAL A 172 8.61 0.46 -5.62
N PHE A 173 7.33 0.69 -5.92
CA PHE A 173 6.80 0.61 -7.28
C PHE A 173 7.30 1.73 -8.21
N SER A 174 7.82 2.83 -7.66
CA SER A 174 8.45 3.91 -8.44
C SER A 174 9.91 3.62 -8.80
N SER A 175 10.50 2.55 -8.23
CA SER A 175 11.91 2.23 -8.41
C SER A 175 12.26 1.75 -9.82
N ARG A 176 13.47 2.06 -10.25
CA ARG A 176 14.05 1.55 -11.51
C ARG A 176 14.30 0.05 -11.45
N TRP A 177 14.68 -0.48 -10.28
CA TRP A 177 15.02 -1.89 -10.13
C TRP A 177 13.79 -2.80 -10.31
N ILE A 178 12.61 -2.42 -9.81
CA ILE A 178 11.38 -3.19 -10.04
C ILE A 178 11.00 -3.18 -11.52
N GLY A 179 11.18 -2.04 -12.20
CA GLY A 179 11.01 -1.92 -13.64
C GLY A 179 11.98 -2.83 -14.43
N LYS A 180 13.22 -2.99 -13.95
CA LYS A 180 14.19 -3.92 -14.55
C LYS A 180 13.78 -5.38 -14.32
N LEU A 181 13.36 -5.72 -13.09
CA LEU A 181 12.97 -7.07 -12.69
C LEU A 181 11.79 -7.62 -13.52
N PHE A 182 10.84 -6.76 -13.86
CA PHE A 182 9.65 -7.10 -14.66
C PHE A 182 9.76 -6.69 -16.14
N ARG A 183 10.97 -6.33 -16.61
CA ARG A 183 11.16 -5.89 -18.00
C ARG A 183 10.69 -6.97 -18.99
N GLY A 184 9.84 -6.56 -19.94
CA GLY A 184 9.22 -7.41 -20.94
C GLY A 184 8.14 -8.37 -20.39
N SER A 185 7.99 -8.50 -19.06
CA SER A 185 6.95 -9.35 -18.49
C SER A 185 5.57 -8.75 -18.66
N PHE A 186 5.44 -7.43 -18.55
CA PHE A 186 4.17 -6.73 -18.73
C PHE A 186 3.64 -6.85 -20.17
N SER A 187 4.48 -6.66 -21.18
CA SER A 187 4.08 -6.88 -22.59
C SER A 187 3.65 -8.33 -22.82
N ARG A 188 4.44 -9.31 -22.32
CA ARG A 188 4.11 -10.74 -22.43
C ARG A 188 2.84 -11.11 -21.65
N ALA A 189 2.58 -10.51 -20.49
CA ALA A 189 1.36 -10.74 -19.71
C ALA A 189 0.10 -10.35 -20.50
N ALA A 190 0.18 -9.28 -21.29
CA ALA A 190 -0.91 -8.79 -22.12
C ALA A 190 -0.94 -9.43 -23.52
N GLY A 191 0.08 -10.21 -23.90
CA GLY A 191 0.22 -10.74 -25.26
C GLY A 191 0.52 -9.65 -26.31
N LEU A 192 1.21 -8.58 -25.90
CA LEU A 192 1.59 -7.45 -26.74
C LEU A 192 2.99 -7.62 -27.30
N ASP A 193 3.22 -7.09 -28.50
CA ASP A 193 4.56 -6.96 -29.07
C ASP A 193 5.34 -5.84 -28.34
N ASP A 194 6.68 -5.93 -28.35
CA ASP A 194 7.56 -4.96 -27.69
C ASP A 194 7.43 -3.52 -28.23
N ALA A 195 6.83 -3.34 -29.40
CA ALA A 195 6.55 -2.04 -30.00
C ALA A 195 5.36 -1.29 -29.34
N ALA A 196 4.52 -1.96 -28.57
CA ALA A 196 3.31 -1.40 -27.95
C ALA A 196 3.59 -0.72 -26.60
N ARG A 197 4.54 0.23 -26.56
CA ARG A 197 4.98 0.92 -25.31
C ARG A 197 3.86 1.60 -24.51
N PRO A 198 2.86 2.28 -25.09
CA PRO A 198 1.77 2.91 -24.33
C PRO A 198 0.95 1.88 -23.53
N GLN A 199 0.62 0.74 -24.15
CA GLN A 199 -0.11 -0.33 -23.50
C GLN A 199 0.75 -1.02 -22.41
N ALA A 200 2.06 -1.18 -22.62
CA ALA A 200 2.96 -1.75 -21.61
C ALA A 200 3.01 -0.90 -20.33
N ASN A 201 2.95 0.43 -20.45
CA ASN A 201 2.86 1.31 -19.27
C ASN A 201 1.51 1.15 -18.55
N LEU A 202 0.41 1.06 -19.29
CA LEU A 202 -0.91 0.77 -18.73
C LEU A 202 -0.91 -0.56 -17.96
N VAL A 203 -0.40 -1.65 -18.57
CA VAL A 203 -0.29 -2.97 -17.92
C VAL A 203 0.57 -2.89 -16.66
N ARG A 204 1.69 -2.16 -16.70
CA ARG A 204 2.54 -1.96 -15.53
C ARG A 204 1.78 -1.32 -14.37
N VAL A 205 1.04 -0.24 -14.63
CA VAL A 205 0.28 0.47 -13.59
C VAL A 205 -0.83 -0.42 -13.03
N ILE A 206 -1.59 -1.13 -13.88
CA ILE A 206 -2.65 -2.03 -13.43
C ILE A 206 -2.07 -3.20 -12.61
N SER A 207 -0.93 -3.74 -13.04
CA SER A 207 -0.24 -4.79 -12.27
C SER A 207 0.21 -4.28 -10.90
N GLN A 208 0.73 -3.07 -10.83
CA GLN A 208 1.08 -2.43 -9.55
C GLN A 208 -0.17 -2.20 -8.68
N HIS A 209 -1.29 -1.76 -9.28
CA HIS A 209 -2.56 -1.64 -8.57
C HIS A 209 -3.01 -2.99 -8.00
N MET A 210 -2.91 -4.07 -8.78
CA MET A 210 -3.26 -5.40 -8.31
C MET A 210 -2.39 -5.83 -7.12
N VAL A 211 -1.06 -5.63 -7.19
CA VAL A 211 -0.15 -5.95 -6.07
C VAL A 211 -0.48 -5.14 -4.82
N ARG A 212 -0.72 -3.83 -4.96
CA ARG A 212 -1.13 -2.98 -3.85
C ARG A 212 -2.43 -3.48 -3.20
N ARG A 213 -3.40 -3.89 -4.02
CA ARG A 213 -4.70 -4.41 -3.55
C ARG A 213 -4.56 -5.68 -2.72
N PHE A 214 -3.80 -6.69 -3.16
CA PHE A 214 -3.67 -7.87 -2.34
C PHE A 214 -2.80 -7.65 -1.08
N ILE A 215 -1.79 -6.78 -1.12
CA ILE A 215 -1.06 -6.37 0.08
C ILE A 215 -2.02 -5.71 1.08
N PHE A 216 -2.84 -4.77 0.61
CA PHE A 216 -3.86 -4.10 1.41
C PHE A 216 -4.82 -5.09 2.06
N LEU A 217 -5.38 -6.01 1.28
CA LEU A 217 -6.36 -6.99 1.76
C LEU A 217 -5.76 -7.97 2.79
N ILE A 218 -4.51 -8.42 2.59
CA ILE A 218 -3.80 -9.28 3.54
C ILE A 218 -3.59 -8.54 4.87
N ARG A 219 -3.17 -7.26 4.82
CA ARG A 219 -3.01 -6.43 6.02
C ARG A 219 -4.34 -6.22 6.74
N GLN A 220 -5.41 -5.95 6.00
CA GLN A 220 -6.74 -5.75 6.55
C GLN A 220 -7.26 -7.02 7.25
N ALA A 221 -6.97 -8.19 6.69
CA ALA A 221 -7.33 -9.48 7.27
C ALA A 221 -6.50 -9.86 8.51
N GLY A 222 -5.33 -9.23 8.72
CA GLY A 222 -4.53 -9.40 9.93
C GLY A 222 -3.78 -10.72 10.08
N HIS A 223 -3.72 -11.56 9.02
CA HIS A 223 -3.05 -12.88 9.10
C HIS A 223 -1.59 -12.87 8.61
N GLY A 224 -1.14 -11.76 7.99
CA GLY A 224 0.15 -11.72 7.31
C GLY A 224 0.20 -12.63 6.08
N GLY A 225 1.32 -12.65 5.35
CA GLY A 225 1.45 -13.50 4.17
C GLY A 225 2.85 -13.46 3.56
N LEU A 226 3.14 -14.41 2.67
CA LEU A 226 4.32 -14.43 1.83
C LEU A 226 3.87 -14.61 0.37
N ILE A 227 4.28 -13.70 -0.50
CA ILE A 227 4.02 -13.77 -1.94
C ILE A 227 5.36 -13.84 -2.66
N LEU A 228 5.49 -14.80 -3.56
CA LEU A 228 6.67 -15.01 -4.37
C LEU A 228 6.33 -14.80 -5.84
N PHE A 229 7.14 -13.98 -6.51
CA PHE A 229 7.15 -13.89 -7.97
C PHE A 229 8.34 -14.67 -8.50
N ALA A 230 8.05 -15.80 -9.14
CA ALA A 230 9.04 -16.70 -9.72
C ALA A 230 9.16 -16.49 -11.23
N ASP A 231 10.30 -16.83 -11.80
CA ASP A 231 10.43 -16.95 -13.26
C ASP A 231 9.96 -18.34 -13.76
N MET A 232 9.78 -18.48 -15.06
CA MET A 232 9.29 -19.74 -15.65
C MET A 232 10.32 -20.84 -15.54
N GLU A 233 11.61 -20.53 -15.62
CA GLU A 233 12.70 -21.51 -15.52
C GLU A 233 12.68 -22.22 -14.16
N LEU A 234 12.52 -21.44 -13.07
CA LEU A 234 12.36 -22.00 -11.74
C LEU A 234 11.11 -22.89 -11.64
N LEU A 235 9.97 -22.41 -12.17
CA LEU A 235 8.72 -23.15 -12.08
C LEU A 235 8.76 -24.47 -12.87
N GLU A 236 9.42 -24.48 -14.01
CA GLU A 236 9.67 -25.70 -14.79
C GLU A 236 10.59 -26.69 -14.03
N ALA A 237 11.62 -26.17 -13.34
CA ALA A 237 12.48 -26.98 -12.49
C ALA A 237 11.76 -27.57 -11.26
N CYS A 238 10.70 -26.91 -10.77
CA CYS A 238 9.88 -27.43 -9.67
C CYS A 238 8.83 -28.45 -10.13
N ALA A 239 8.43 -28.42 -11.40
CA ALA A 239 7.34 -29.24 -11.91
C ALA A 239 7.65 -30.72 -11.78
N GLY A 240 6.82 -31.45 -11.03
CA GLY A 240 6.93 -32.92 -10.84
C GLY A 240 8.06 -33.38 -9.90
N THR A 241 8.75 -32.44 -9.21
CA THR A 241 9.81 -32.79 -8.26
C THR A 241 9.32 -32.76 -6.81
N VAL A 242 9.56 -33.82 -6.05
CA VAL A 242 9.27 -33.90 -4.60
C VAL A 242 10.27 -33.07 -3.78
N SER A 243 11.47 -32.84 -4.32
CA SER A 243 12.62 -32.22 -3.65
C SER A 243 13.07 -30.91 -4.33
N GLY A 244 12.16 -30.20 -4.97
CA GLY A 244 12.46 -28.91 -5.62
C GLY A 244 12.66 -27.74 -4.64
N PRO A 245 13.15 -26.60 -5.14
CA PRO A 245 13.33 -25.38 -4.34
C PRO A 245 12.01 -24.82 -3.76
N LEU A 246 10.89 -25.13 -4.40
CA LEU A 246 9.54 -24.85 -3.91
C LEU A 246 8.72 -26.13 -3.88
N LYS A 247 8.11 -26.41 -2.72
CA LYS A 247 7.19 -27.54 -2.55
C LYS A 247 5.77 -27.01 -2.34
N PHE A 248 4.90 -27.27 -3.30
CA PHE A 248 3.51 -26.82 -3.25
C PHE A 248 2.63 -27.78 -2.45
N LYS A 249 1.82 -27.25 -1.53
CA LYS A 249 0.66 -27.97 -0.96
C LYS A 249 -0.48 -28.03 -1.95
N TYR A 250 -0.68 -26.92 -2.69
CA TYR A 250 -1.74 -26.79 -3.68
C TYR A 250 -1.20 -26.11 -4.94
N GLU A 251 -1.14 -26.84 -6.04
CA GLU A 251 -0.72 -26.35 -7.34
C GLU A 251 -1.91 -26.33 -8.31
N PHE A 252 -2.06 -25.23 -9.06
CA PHE A 252 -3.11 -25.09 -10.05
C PHE A 252 -2.68 -25.68 -11.39
N ARG A 253 -3.46 -26.60 -11.94
CA ARG A 253 -3.18 -27.28 -13.21
C ARG A 253 -3.78 -26.59 -14.43
N GLU A 254 -4.94 -25.98 -14.27
CA GLU A 254 -5.68 -25.35 -15.36
C GLU A 254 -5.01 -24.05 -15.83
N GLN A 255 -4.58 -24.03 -17.09
CA GLN A 255 -3.90 -22.86 -17.65
C GLN A 255 -4.84 -21.64 -17.76
N ASP A 256 -6.12 -21.85 -18.07
CA ASP A 256 -7.09 -20.76 -18.22
C ASP A 256 -7.37 -20.04 -16.88
N ALA A 257 -7.51 -20.79 -15.80
CA ALA A 257 -7.68 -20.21 -14.45
C ALA A 257 -6.40 -19.49 -14.00
N ARG A 258 -5.22 -20.06 -14.28
CA ARG A 258 -3.92 -19.43 -14.01
C ARG A 258 -3.76 -18.12 -14.79
N GLY A 259 -4.17 -18.10 -16.07
CA GLY A 259 -4.08 -16.95 -16.96
C GLY A 259 -5.20 -15.91 -16.81
N ARG A 260 -6.03 -15.98 -15.76
CA ARG A 260 -7.18 -15.08 -15.56
C ARG A 260 -6.83 -13.60 -15.67
N TYR A 261 -5.68 -13.19 -15.14
CA TYR A 261 -5.23 -11.79 -15.22
C TYR A 261 -5.02 -11.34 -16.66
N ARG A 262 -4.43 -12.18 -17.51
CA ARG A 262 -4.25 -11.91 -18.95
C ARG A 262 -5.60 -11.69 -19.64
N THR A 263 -6.58 -12.55 -19.38
CA THR A 263 -7.93 -12.41 -19.93
C THR A 263 -8.58 -11.09 -19.50
N LEU A 264 -8.39 -10.68 -18.27
CA LEU A 264 -8.90 -9.40 -17.77
C LEU A 264 -8.22 -8.20 -18.43
N LEU A 265 -6.90 -8.27 -18.66
CA LEU A 265 -6.19 -7.23 -19.42
C LEU A 265 -6.71 -7.08 -20.85
N GLN A 266 -6.94 -8.20 -21.55
CA GLN A 266 -7.51 -8.19 -22.90
C GLN A 266 -8.91 -7.54 -22.91
N ARG A 267 -9.78 -7.94 -21.98
CA ARG A 267 -11.10 -7.32 -21.83
C ARG A 267 -11.02 -5.81 -21.53
N LEU A 268 -10.01 -5.39 -20.73
CA LEU A 268 -9.79 -3.97 -20.48
C LEU A 268 -9.39 -3.21 -21.74
N PHE A 269 -8.50 -3.77 -22.56
CA PHE A 269 -8.12 -3.16 -23.81
C PHE A 269 -9.31 -3.04 -24.77
N ASP A 270 -10.14 -4.07 -24.86
CA ASP A 270 -11.36 -4.06 -25.67
C ASP A 270 -12.35 -2.99 -25.18
N ALA A 271 -12.56 -2.88 -23.88
CA ALA A 271 -13.42 -1.87 -23.28
C ALA A 271 -12.90 -0.45 -23.53
N LEU A 272 -11.59 -0.23 -23.35
CA LEU A 272 -10.97 1.06 -23.65
C LEU A 272 -11.00 1.40 -25.15
N ALA A 273 -10.82 0.44 -26.02
CA ALA A 273 -10.94 0.65 -27.47
C ALA A 273 -12.35 1.10 -27.88
N LYS A 274 -13.38 0.56 -27.25
CA LYS A 274 -14.79 0.93 -27.50
C LYS A 274 -15.17 2.29 -26.92
N SER A 275 -14.52 2.74 -25.85
CA SER A 275 -14.89 3.98 -25.14
C SER A 275 -14.54 5.27 -25.88
N GLY A 276 -13.91 5.23 -27.07
CA GLY A 276 -13.58 6.41 -27.87
C GLY A 276 -12.52 6.14 -28.94
N HIS A 277 -12.08 7.20 -29.62
CA HIS A 277 -11.05 7.16 -30.67
C HIS A 277 -9.68 7.54 -30.09
N GLY A 278 -8.60 6.88 -30.55
CA GLY A 278 -7.22 7.17 -30.15
C GLY A 278 -6.51 5.97 -29.51
N ALA A 279 -5.33 6.22 -28.96
CA ALA A 279 -4.50 5.17 -28.34
C ALA A 279 -5.15 4.59 -27.09
N VAL A 280 -5.03 3.29 -26.88
CA VAL A 280 -5.35 2.62 -25.62
C VAL A 280 -4.14 2.75 -24.73
N ASP A 281 -4.17 3.68 -23.80
CA ASP A 281 -3.06 4.02 -22.93
C ASP A 281 -3.50 4.29 -21.46
N LEU A 282 -2.57 4.68 -20.63
CA LEU A 282 -2.82 4.97 -19.21
C LEU A 282 -3.74 6.19 -19.03
N THR A 283 -3.56 7.24 -19.81
CA THR A 283 -4.39 8.47 -19.71
C THR A 283 -5.85 8.13 -19.94
N ARG A 284 -6.13 7.40 -21.02
CA ARG A 284 -7.48 6.95 -21.34
C ARG A 284 -8.09 6.05 -20.27
N PHE A 285 -7.29 5.17 -19.66
CA PHE A 285 -7.76 4.36 -18.54
C PHE A 285 -8.12 5.23 -17.33
N LEU A 286 -7.28 6.20 -16.98
CA LEU A 286 -7.53 7.08 -15.82
C LEU A 286 -8.77 7.97 -16.00
N GLU A 287 -9.03 8.44 -17.22
CA GLU A 287 -10.16 9.31 -17.56
C GLU A 287 -11.47 8.55 -17.88
N SER A 288 -11.41 7.22 -18.03
CA SER A 288 -12.59 6.45 -18.43
C SER A 288 -13.55 6.24 -17.25
N GLU A 289 -14.80 6.68 -17.44
CA GLU A 289 -15.91 6.45 -16.51
C GLU A 289 -16.91 5.40 -17.04
N THR A 290 -16.57 4.67 -18.10
CA THR A 290 -17.50 3.72 -18.71
C THR A 290 -17.74 2.52 -17.81
N PRO A 291 -19.02 2.01 -17.74
CA PRO A 291 -19.36 0.83 -16.95
C PRO A 291 -18.54 -0.41 -17.30
N ASP A 292 -18.16 -0.57 -18.57
CA ASP A 292 -17.37 -1.71 -19.03
C ASP A 292 -15.96 -1.71 -18.42
N VAL A 293 -15.29 -0.54 -18.40
CA VAL A 293 -13.96 -0.38 -17.78
C VAL A 293 -14.06 -0.58 -16.27
N ALA A 294 -15.06 0.01 -15.61
CA ALA A 294 -15.30 -0.17 -14.18
C ALA A 294 -15.58 -1.65 -13.84
N GLY A 295 -16.32 -2.36 -14.66
CA GLY A 295 -16.62 -3.79 -14.48
C GLY A 295 -15.36 -4.67 -14.56
N VAL A 296 -14.44 -4.36 -15.49
CA VAL A 296 -13.15 -5.09 -15.58
C VAL A 296 -12.25 -4.74 -14.39
N GLU A 297 -12.18 -3.48 -14.00
CA GLU A 297 -11.42 -3.08 -12.79
C GLU A 297 -11.92 -3.79 -11.53
N HIS A 298 -13.25 -3.88 -11.38
CA HIS A 298 -13.86 -4.67 -10.31
C HIS A 298 -13.42 -6.15 -10.38
N SER A 299 -13.38 -6.74 -11.57
CA SER A 299 -12.95 -8.14 -11.76
C SER A 299 -11.47 -8.34 -11.38
N ILE A 300 -10.61 -7.36 -11.65
CA ILE A 300 -9.20 -7.37 -11.20
C ILE A 300 -9.13 -7.26 -9.67
N PHE A 301 -10.00 -6.46 -9.07
CA PHE A 301 -10.11 -6.36 -7.61
C PHE A 301 -10.53 -7.70 -6.98
N GLU A 302 -11.50 -8.39 -7.56
CA GLU A 302 -11.93 -9.73 -7.09
C GLU A 302 -10.80 -10.77 -7.23
N LEU A 303 -10.00 -10.71 -8.30
CA LEU A 303 -8.81 -11.55 -8.43
C LEU A 303 -7.78 -11.24 -7.32
N SER A 304 -7.60 -9.97 -6.97
CA SER A 304 -6.73 -9.58 -5.85
C SER A 304 -7.24 -10.10 -4.51
N ARG A 305 -8.56 -10.13 -4.32
CA ARG A 305 -9.20 -10.70 -3.13
C ARG A 305 -8.96 -12.21 -3.03
N LEU A 306 -9.07 -12.93 -4.16
CA LEU A 306 -8.73 -14.35 -4.20
C LEU A 306 -7.28 -14.57 -3.76
N VAL A 307 -6.30 -13.88 -4.37
CA VAL A 307 -4.87 -14.00 -4.02
C VAL A 307 -4.63 -13.72 -2.53
N SER A 308 -5.29 -12.68 -1.99
CA SER A 308 -5.17 -12.36 -0.56
C SER A 308 -5.71 -13.45 0.36
N GLY A 309 -6.83 -14.07 -0.01
CA GLY A 309 -7.41 -15.19 0.74
C GLY A 309 -6.50 -16.43 0.75
N LEU A 310 -5.84 -16.72 -0.37
CA LEU A 310 -4.87 -17.83 -0.46
C LEU A 310 -3.64 -17.60 0.43
N ALA A 311 -3.26 -16.36 0.67
CA ALA A 311 -2.13 -16.01 1.53
C ALA A 311 -2.39 -16.26 3.04
N ALA A 312 -3.63 -16.55 3.43
CA ALA A 312 -3.98 -16.97 4.79
C ALA A 312 -3.50 -18.39 5.12
N VAL A 313 -3.26 -19.21 4.10
CA VAL A 313 -2.73 -20.56 4.27
C VAL A 313 -1.21 -20.49 4.55
N ASP A 314 -0.76 -21.30 5.48
CA ASP A 314 0.67 -21.37 5.82
C ASP A 314 1.52 -21.81 4.61
N GLY A 315 2.56 -21.04 4.32
CA GLY A 315 3.39 -21.12 3.12
C GLY A 315 3.26 -19.84 2.27
N ALA A 316 3.75 -19.90 1.05
CA ALA A 316 3.72 -18.77 0.12
C ALA A 316 2.63 -18.94 -0.95
N VAL A 317 2.08 -17.83 -1.41
CA VAL A 317 1.38 -17.75 -2.70
C VAL A 317 2.42 -17.48 -3.78
N VAL A 318 2.43 -18.29 -4.84
CA VAL A 318 3.39 -18.20 -5.92
C VAL A 318 2.70 -17.73 -7.20
N LEU A 319 3.18 -16.60 -7.73
CA LEU A 319 2.84 -16.11 -9.05
C LEU A 319 4.09 -16.12 -9.93
N ASN A 320 3.90 -16.17 -11.24
CA ASN A 320 4.98 -15.85 -12.15
C ASN A 320 4.98 -14.35 -12.50
N LYS A 321 6.00 -13.90 -13.20
CA LYS A 321 6.12 -12.48 -13.63
C LYS A 321 5.08 -12.02 -14.66
N ARG A 322 4.24 -12.93 -15.15
CA ARG A 322 3.06 -12.62 -15.99
C ARG A 322 1.78 -12.51 -15.15
N PHE A 323 1.90 -12.58 -13.84
CA PHE A 323 0.79 -12.59 -12.87
C PHE A 323 -0.14 -13.82 -13.02
N GLU A 324 0.38 -14.92 -13.54
CA GLU A 324 -0.31 -16.19 -13.51
C GLU A 324 -0.16 -16.80 -12.11
N LEU A 325 -1.27 -17.20 -11.52
CA LEU A 325 -1.31 -17.83 -10.21
C LEU A 325 -0.92 -19.32 -10.34
N ILE A 326 0.25 -19.68 -9.82
CA ILE A 326 0.81 -21.02 -9.95
C ILE A 326 0.28 -21.95 -8.87
N GLY A 327 0.27 -21.49 -7.62
CA GLY A 327 -0.20 -22.27 -6.48
C GLY A 327 -0.05 -21.50 -5.18
N PHE A 328 -0.37 -22.18 -4.08
CA PHE A 328 -0.27 -21.61 -2.73
C PHE A 328 0.09 -22.66 -1.68
N GLY A 329 0.35 -22.19 -0.44
CA GLY A 329 0.90 -23.05 0.60
C GLY A 329 2.29 -23.58 0.21
N ALA A 330 3.03 -22.84 -0.61
CA ALA A 330 4.36 -23.26 -1.07
C ALA A 330 5.38 -23.09 0.06
N GLU A 331 6.12 -24.15 0.33
CA GLU A 331 7.25 -24.16 1.24
C GLU A 331 8.54 -23.91 0.46
N VAL A 332 9.31 -22.91 0.89
CA VAL A 332 10.66 -22.68 0.38
C VAL A 332 11.60 -23.68 1.05
N SER A 333 12.33 -24.48 0.26
CA SER A 333 13.21 -25.52 0.80
C SER A 333 14.22 -24.95 1.81
N GLY A 334 14.34 -25.64 2.96
CA GLY A 334 15.33 -25.30 3.97
C GLY A 334 16.77 -25.56 3.56
N GLU A 335 16.98 -26.36 2.50
CA GLU A 335 18.28 -26.69 1.91
C GLU A 335 18.83 -25.57 1.02
N LEU A 336 17.96 -24.62 0.60
CA LEU A 336 18.41 -23.45 -0.16
C LEU A 336 19.36 -22.58 0.69
N PRO A 337 20.39 -21.98 0.07
CA PRO A 337 21.33 -21.14 0.80
C PRO A 337 20.62 -19.95 1.45
N CYS A 338 20.91 -19.74 2.71
CA CYS A 338 20.49 -18.54 3.45
C CYS A 338 21.72 -17.67 3.65
N PRO A 339 21.70 -16.38 3.29
CA PRO A 339 22.82 -15.51 3.55
C PRO A 339 22.94 -15.26 5.06
N ASP A 340 24.17 -15.05 5.55
CA ASP A 340 24.39 -14.64 6.94
C ASP A 340 23.92 -13.20 7.20
N PHE A 341 24.07 -12.35 6.18
CA PHE A 341 23.70 -10.93 6.21
C PHE A 341 22.83 -10.55 5.02
N VAL A 342 21.93 -9.62 5.26
CA VAL A 342 21.07 -8.98 4.26
C VAL A 342 21.21 -7.48 4.33
N GLN A 343 20.85 -6.76 3.29
CA GLN A 343 20.97 -5.33 3.21
C GLN A 343 19.61 -4.65 3.35
N GLN A 344 19.43 -3.81 4.35
CA GLN A 344 18.29 -2.91 4.43
C GLN A 344 18.50 -1.71 3.51
N ALA A 345 17.60 -1.48 2.57
CA ALA A 345 17.61 -0.29 1.75
C ALA A 345 17.12 0.92 2.55
N LEU A 346 17.88 2.01 2.50
CA LEU A 346 17.55 3.29 3.13
C LEU A 346 16.96 4.31 2.13
N ASP A 347 16.90 3.93 0.85
CA ASP A 347 16.26 4.68 -0.23
C ASP A 347 15.64 3.72 -1.25
N VAL A 348 14.81 4.25 -2.14
CA VAL A 348 14.02 3.44 -3.08
C VAL A 348 14.88 2.65 -4.06
N GLU A 349 16.06 3.16 -4.43
CA GLU A 349 16.99 2.50 -5.35
C GLU A 349 18.04 1.64 -4.65
N ALA A 350 18.01 1.60 -3.30
CA ALA A 350 19.00 0.93 -2.47
C ALA A 350 20.46 1.39 -2.75
N GLU A 351 20.66 2.66 -3.05
CA GLU A 351 22.00 3.24 -3.17
C GLU A 351 22.66 3.31 -1.79
N ARG A 352 21.88 3.67 -0.77
CA ARG A 352 22.29 3.60 0.64
C ARG A 352 21.68 2.35 1.27
N ARG A 353 22.54 1.55 1.88
CA ARG A 353 22.16 0.25 2.48
C ARG A 353 22.77 0.11 3.87
N PHE A 354 22.08 -0.61 4.73
CA PHE A 354 22.55 -0.97 6.07
C PHE A 354 22.53 -2.48 6.23
N GLU A 355 23.64 -3.06 6.67
CA GLU A 355 23.78 -4.50 6.82
C GLU A 355 23.12 -5.00 8.09
N GLN A 356 22.34 -6.08 7.98
CA GLN A 356 21.58 -6.71 9.05
C GLN A 356 21.84 -8.22 9.07
N PRO A 357 21.91 -8.87 10.25
CA PRO A 357 21.95 -10.31 10.35
C PRO A 357 20.66 -10.94 9.81
N ALA A 358 20.75 -11.91 8.89
CA ALA A 358 19.58 -12.55 8.29
C ALA A 358 18.78 -13.43 9.25
N ASN A 359 19.38 -13.86 10.36
CA ASN A 359 18.75 -14.72 11.36
C ASN A 359 17.94 -13.96 12.43
N SER A 360 17.97 -12.63 12.44
CA SER A 360 17.24 -11.78 13.40
C SER A 360 15.73 -11.69 13.16
N VAL A 361 15.22 -12.38 12.13
CA VAL A 361 13.83 -12.26 11.67
C VAL A 361 13.07 -13.59 11.69
N GLY A 362 11.74 -13.54 11.60
CA GLY A 362 10.86 -14.70 11.60
C GLY A 362 11.00 -15.58 10.34
N THR A 363 10.31 -16.73 10.36
CA THR A 363 10.42 -17.79 9.32
C THR A 363 10.06 -17.32 7.91
N ARG A 364 9.01 -16.49 7.74
CA ARG A 364 8.60 -15.95 6.44
C ARG A 364 9.68 -15.08 5.80
N HIS A 365 10.35 -14.25 6.60
CA HIS A 365 11.46 -13.42 6.11
C HIS A 365 12.66 -14.26 5.68
N ARG A 366 13.04 -15.27 6.49
CA ARG A 366 14.12 -16.19 6.12
C ARG A 366 13.81 -17.00 4.87
N ALA A 367 12.54 -17.43 4.69
CA ALA A 367 12.09 -18.08 3.46
C ALA A 367 12.23 -17.14 2.26
N ALA A 368 11.84 -15.86 2.39
CA ALA A 368 12.04 -14.87 1.35
C ALA A 368 13.51 -14.65 1.01
N TYR A 369 14.39 -14.58 2.01
CA TYR A 369 15.85 -14.42 1.79
C TYR A 369 16.45 -15.61 1.06
N ARG A 370 16.13 -16.85 1.47
CA ARG A 370 16.56 -18.08 0.76
C ARG A 370 16.09 -18.10 -0.68
N PHE A 371 14.81 -17.77 -0.90
CA PHE A 371 14.22 -17.74 -2.23
C PHE A 371 14.97 -16.81 -3.16
N VAL A 372 15.19 -15.53 -2.78
CA VAL A 372 15.87 -14.56 -3.67
C VAL A 372 17.39 -14.78 -3.74
N THR A 373 18.00 -15.48 -2.77
CA THR A 373 19.39 -15.90 -2.87
C THR A 373 19.56 -16.96 -3.95
N ALA A 374 18.72 -17.97 -3.92
CA ALA A 374 18.74 -19.07 -4.90
C ALA A 374 18.23 -18.63 -6.28
N HIS A 375 17.33 -17.67 -6.32
CA HIS A 375 16.65 -17.17 -7.53
C HIS A 375 16.76 -15.66 -7.65
N PRO A 376 17.91 -15.13 -8.13
CA PRO A 376 18.17 -13.69 -8.17
C PRO A 376 17.18 -12.88 -9.03
N GLN A 377 16.47 -13.54 -9.94
CA GLN A 377 15.39 -12.91 -10.73
C GLN A 377 14.04 -12.94 -10.02
N GLY A 378 13.93 -13.55 -8.85
CA GLY A 378 12.70 -13.60 -8.06
C GLY A 378 12.46 -12.32 -7.28
N LEU A 379 11.20 -12.10 -6.87
CA LEU A 379 10.78 -11.09 -5.91
C LEU A 379 9.96 -11.77 -4.82
N ALA A 380 10.25 -11.44 -3.57
CA ALA A 380 9.42 -11.85 -2.46
C ALA A 380 8.79 -10.63 -1.77
N ILE A 381 7.51 -10.75 -1.39
CA ILE A 381 6.80 -9.74 -0.61
C ILE A 381 6.35 -10.42 0.68
N VAL A 382 6.90 -9.99 1.80
CA VAL A 382 6.53 -10.45 3.14
C VAL A 382 5.61 -9.42 3.77
N ILE A 383 4.44 -9.87 4.21
CA ILE A 383 3.47 -9.06 4.94
C ILE A 383 3.40 -9.63 6.35
N SER A 384 3.81 -8.86 7.34
CA SER A 384 3.78 -9.26 8.74
C SER A 384 2.40 -9.06 9.36
N ILE A 385 2.11 -9.78 10.44
CA ILE A 385 0.84 -9.65 11.20
C ILE A 385 0.69 -8.24 11.77
N ASP A 386 1.79 -7.59 12.16
CA ASP A 386 1.84 -6.18 12.63
C ASP A 386 1.66 -5.15 11.49
N GLY A 387 1.50 -5.62 10.24
CA GLY A 387 1.20 -4.81 9.08
C GLY A 387 2.42 -4.21 8.38
N ILE A 388 3.65 -4.58 8.77
CA ILE A 388 4.86 -4.20 8.02
C ILE A 388 4.89 -4.98 6.71
N VAL A 389 5.19 -4.30 5.61
CA VAL A 389 5.36 -4.90 4.28
C VAL A 389 6.82 -4.78 3.88
N ARG A 390 7.43 -5.92 3.55
CA ARG A 390 8.83 -5.99 3.14
C ARG A 390 8.95 -6.57 1.75
N PHE A 391 9.51 -5.79 0.84
CA PHE A 391 9.93 -6.27 -0.47
C PHE A 391 11.36 -6.81 -0.37
N VAL A 392 11.61 -7.96 -0.95
CA VAL A 392 12.94 -8.61 -0.93
C VAL A 392 13.32 -8.99 -2.34
N ALA A 393 14.48 -8.53 -2.80
CA ALA A 393 15.02 -8.83 -4.12
C ALA A 393 16.55 -9.00 -4.06
N ASN A 394 17.11 -9.61 -5.11
CA ASN A 394 18.55 -9.65 -5.30
C ASN A 394 19.01 -8.44 -6.12
N ILE A 395 19.87 -7.61 -5.55
CA ILE A 395 20.48 -6.47 -6.24
C ILE A 395 21.99 -6.68 -6.25
N GLU A 396 22.55 -6.87 -7.44
CA GLU A 396 24.00 -7.05 -7.63
C GLU A 396 24.61 -8.20 -6.79
N GLY A 397 23.88 -9.31 -6.69
CA GLY A 397 24.31 -10.49 -5.95
C GLY A 397 24.07 -10.44 -4.44
N LYS A 398 23.49 -9.37 -3.92
CA LYS A 398 23.13 -9.21 -2.50
C LYS A 398 21.64 -9.26 -2.30
N VAL A 399 21.20 -9.90 -1.22
CA VAL A 399 19.79 -9.86 -0.79
C VAL A 399 19.53 -8.51 -0.16
N VAL A 400 18.65 -7.73 -0.78
CA VAL A 400 18.26 -6.40 -0.34
C VAL A 400 16.78 -6.43 0.03
N TYR A 401 16.42 -5.74 1.10
CA TYR A 401 15.02 -5.55 1.45
C TYR A 401 14.66 -4.09 1.67
N TRP A 402 13.40 -3.78 1.35
CA TRP A 402 12.76 -2.48 1.57
C TRP A 402 11.59 -2.68 2.50
N ASP A 403 11.62 -2.02 3.64
CA ASP A 403 10.41 -1.89 4.47
C ASP A 403 9.54 -0.80 3.87
N GLN A 404 8.42 -1.20 3.30
CA GLN A 404 7.44 -0.29 2.75
C GLN A 404 6.47 0.11 3.85
N PHE A 405 6.64 1.32 4.34
CA PHE A 405 5.65 1.93 5.21
C PHE A 405 4.51 2.45 4.33
N LEU A 406 3.52 1.59 4.16
CA LEU A 406 2.32 1.97 3.44
C LEU A 406 1.45 2.77 4.40
N ASN A 407 1.32 4.06 4.16
CA ASN A 407 0.58 5.01 4.99
C ASN A 407 -0.96 4.87 4.80
N TRP A 408 -1.46 3.64 4.83
CA TRP A 408 -2.86 3.26 4.65
C TRP A 408 -3.29 2.15 5.61
#